data_7ab68cc18270728cf814886e82f4b1ea
#
_entry.id   7ab68cc18270728cf814886e82f4b1ea
#
_cell.length_a   1.000
_cell.length_b   1.000
_cell.length_c   1.000
_cell.angle_alpha   90.00
_cell.angle_beta   90.00
_cell.angle_gamma   90.00
#
_symmetry.space_group_name_H-M   'P 1'
#
loop_
_entity.id
_entity.type
_entity.pdbx_description
1 polymer ?
#
loop_
_entity_poly.entity_id
_entity_poly.type
_entity_poly.pdbx_seq_one_letter_code
_entity_poly.pdbx_strand_id
1 'polypeptide(L)'
;RLVSNQPQYSALWRVIEERVVPASTELGMGQIVWSPMAEGILSGKYLPGHRPPAGSRATDDKGGRDMIARWMTDEVLTAVQRLRPVAAEAGLTMPQLAIAWVLQHDYVSAALVGASRPEQLVENVKASGVRLGDEVMEAVDAALGDVVARDPGLTRSPEARPA
;
A
#
# COMPACT_ATOMS: atom_id res chain seq x y z
N ARG A 1 4.91 -27.99 5.16
CA ARG A 1 3.90 -27.25 4.41
C ARG A 1 4.13 -25.74 4.60
N LEU A 2 4.15 -24.96 3.51
CA LEU A 2 4.16 -23.50 3.59
C LEU A 2 2.75 -23.02 3.98
N VAL A 3 2.66 -22.01 4.85
CA VAL A 3 1.38 -21.50 5.38
C VAL A 3 1.13 -20.05 5.00
N SER A 4 2.17 -19.30 4.65
CA SER A 4 2.05 -17.89 4.24
C SER A 4 3.10 -17.50 3.21
N ASN A 5 2.75 -16.49 2.43
CA ASN A 5 3.65 -15.74 1.56
C ASN A 5 3.74 -14.30 2.10
N GLN A 6 4.86 -13.61 1.86
CA GLN A 6 5.06 -12.25 2.37
C GLN A 6 5.40 -11.28 1.23
N PRO A 7 4.42 -10.86 0.43
CA PRO A 7 4.61 -9.95 -0.70
C PRO A 7 4.46 -8.48 -0.31
N GLN A 8 4.96 -7.59 -1.16
CA GLN A 8 4.52 -6.20 -1.19
C GLN A 8 3.08 -6.12 -1.68
N TYR A 9 2.23 -5.36 -0.97
CA TYR A 9 0.86 -5.13 -1.40
C TYR A 9 0.28 -3.84 -0.84
N SER A 10 -0.38 -3.07 -1.67
CA SER A 10 -1.07 -1.82 -1.32
C SER A 10 -2.06 -1.45 -2.42
N ALA A 11 -2.89 -0.45 -2.19
CA ALA A 11 -3.80 0.07 -3.21
C ALA A 11 -3.08 0.57 -4.48
N LEU A 12 -1.80 0.95 -4.40
CA LEU A 12 -0.95 1.33 -5.54
C LEU A 12 -0.17 0.16 -6.14
N TRP A 13 0.08 -0.91 -5.39
CA TRP A 13 0.91 -2.05 -5.82
C TRP A 13 0.11 -3.34 -5.73
N ARG A 14 -0.49 -3.75 -6.83
CA ARG A 14 -1.42 -4.89 -6.93
C ARG A 14 -0.91 -6.02 -7.82
N VAL A 15 0.37 -6.07 -8.07
CA VAL A 15 1.01 -7.02 -9.00
C VAL A 15 0.81 -8.50 -8.63
N ILE A 16 0.45 -8.77 -7.37
CA ILE A 16 0.21 -10.14 -6.89
C ILE A 16 -1.18 -10.68 -7.22
N GLU A 17 -2.15 -9.81 -7.56
CA GLU A 17 -3.57 -10.18 -7.67
C GLU A 17 -3.83 -11.21 -8.78
N GLU A 18 -3.16 -11.07 -9.94
CA GLU A 18 -3.44 -11.89 -11.11
C GLU A 18 -2.94 -13.34 -10.97
N ARG A 19 -1.78 -13.56 -10.33
CA ARG A 19 -1.12 -14.87 -10.32
C ARG A 19 -0.79 -15.40 -8.94
N VAL A 20 -0.21 -14.55 -8.08
CA VAL A 20 0.27 -14.98 -6.76
C VAL A 20 -0.89 -15.28 -5.83
N VAL A 21 -1.90 -14.42 -5.78
CA VAL A 21 -3.08 -14.62 -4.93
C VAL A 21 -3.82 -15.91 -5.29
N PRO A 22 -4.22 -16.16 -6.56
CA PRO A 22 -4.91 -17.39 -6.92
C PRO A 22 -4.09 -18.65 -6.56
N ALA A 23 -2.80 -18.69 -6.91
CA ALA A 23 -1.94 -19.82 -6.61
C ALA A 23 -1.77 -20.06 -5.09
N SER A 24 -1.64 -18.99 -4.32
CA SER A 24 -1.54 -19.08 -2.86
C SER A 24 -2.84 -19.60 -2.23
N THR A 25 -3.99 -19.12 -2.72
CA THR A 25 -5.32 -19.54 -2.26
C THR A 25 -5.54 -21.02 -2.52
N GLU A 26 -5.21 -21.51 -3.72
CA GLU A 26 -5.30 -22.94 -4.07
C GLU A 26 -4.45 -23.82 -3.14
N LEU A 27 -3.28 -23.33 -2.72
CA LEU A 27 -2.38 -24.02 -1.81
C LEU A 27 -2.74 -23.82 -0.34
N GLY A 28 -3.77 -23.06 -0.02
CA GLY A 28 -4.20 -22.75 1.36
C GLY A 28 -3.19 -21.89 2.10
N MET A 29 -2.51 -20.96 1.39
CA MET A 29 -1.56 -20.01 1.95
C MET A 29 -2.17 -18.61 2.04
N GLY A 30 -2.08 -17.97 3.21
CA GLY A 30 -2.44 -16.56 3.38
C GLY A 30 -1.31 -15.62 2.99
N GLN A 31 -1.66 -14.32 2.80
CA GLN A 31 -0.69 -13.27 2.54
C GLN A 31 -0.40 -12.48 3.82
N ILE A 32 0.85 -12.32 4.20
CA ILE A 32 1.33 -11.36 5.21
C ILE A 32 1.99 -10.24 4.43
N VAL A 33 1.28 -9.12 4.22
CA VAL A 33 1.73 -8.11 3.27
C VAL A 33 2.54 -7.01 3.92
N TRP A 34 3.53 -6.49 3.19
CA TRP A 34 4.31 -5.34 3.62
C TRP A 34 4.08 -4.11 2.74
N SER A 35 4.44 -2.93 3.25
CA SER A 35 4.19 -1.61 2.62
C SER A 35 2.72 -1.33 2.27
N PRO A 36 1.74 -1.57 3.16
CA PRO A 36 0.33 -1.31 2.88
C PRO A 36 0.04 0.16 2.57
N MET A 37 0.90 1.07 3.02
CA MET A 37 0.84 2.50 2.72
C MET A 37 1.75 2.94 1.55
N ALA A 38 2.22 2.00 0.70
CA ALA A 38 3.18 2.28 -0.37
C ALA A 38 4.35 3.15 0.15
N GLU A 39 5.01 2.67 1.22
CA GLU A 39 6.19 3.30 1.82
C GLU A 39 5.92 4.72 2.37
N GLY A 40 4.66 5.05 2.61
CA GLY A 40 4.19 6.32 3.16
C GLY A 40 3.59 7.28 2.12
N ILE A 41 3.52 6.91 0.85
CA ILE A 41 2.87 7.69 -0.22
C ILE A 41 1.38 7.84 0.06
N LEU A 42 0.69 6.74 0.39
CA LEU A 42 -0.75 6.72 0.68
C LEU A 42 -1.13 7.44 1.99
N SER A 43 -0.15 7.95 2.75
CA SER A 43 -0.46 8.86 3.85
C SER A 43 -0.94 10.25 3.38
N GLY A 44 -0.80 10.55 2.09
CA GLY A 44 -1.20 11.83 1.49
C GLY A 44 -0.31 13.02 1.84
N LYS A 45 0.81 12.83 2.55
CA LYS A 45 1.70 13.92 2.98
C LYS A 45 2.52 14.56 1.85
N TYR A 46 2.67 13.85 0.73
CA TYR A 46 3.37 14.36 -0.44
C TYR A 46 2.36 15.00 -1.40
N LEU A 47 2.63 16.23 -1.79
CA LEU A 47 1.76 16.99 -2.68
C LEU A 47 2.43 17.18 -4.06
N PRO A 48 1.67 17.07 -5.17
CA PRO A 48 2.20 17.31 -6.50
C PRO A 48 2.75 18.75 -6.60
N GLY A 49 3.88 18.92 -7.29
CA GLY A 49 4.53 20.22 -7.48
C GLY A 49 5.12 20.85 -6.22
N HIS A 50 5.10 20.19 -5.05
CA HIS A 50 5.61 20.74 -3.80
C HIS A 50 6.86 20.00 -3.33
N ARG A 51 7.69 20.71 -2.55
CA ARG A 51 8.82 20.08 -1.87
C ARG A 51 8.32 19.10 -0.81
N PRO A 52 8.95 17.90 -0.71
CA PRO A 52 8.59 16.96 0.32
C PRO A 52 8.78 17.54 1.73
N PRO A 53 7.95 17.13 2.71
CA PRO A 53 8.11 17.54 4.10
C PRO A 53 9.51 17.17 4.63
N ALA A 54 10.12 18.08 5.38
CA ALA A 54 11.41 17.84 6.03
C ALA A 54 11.34 16.62 6.97
N GLY A 55 12.39 15.82 7.00
CA GLY A 55 12.45 14.59 7.81
C GLY A 55 11.55 13.47 7.30
N SER A 56 10.95 13.62 6.12
CA SER A 56 10.21 12.55 5.47
C SER A 56 11.15 11.61 4.70
N ARG A 57 10.66 10.43 4.32
CA ARG A 57 11.44 9.47 3.53
C ARG A 57 11.96 10.06 2.21
N ALA A 58 11.21 10.97 1.57
CA ALA A 58 11.64 11.65 0.35
C ALA A 58 12.85 12.60 0.55
N THR A 59 13.15 12.97 1.79
CA THR A 59 14.32 13.81 2.13
C THR A 59 15.45 13.00 2.80
N ASP A 60 15.28 11.69 2.92
CA ASP A 60 16.30 10.78 3.47
C ASP A 60 17.25 10.33 2.35
N ASP A 61 18.51 10.74 2.46
CA ASP A 61 19.60 10.43 1.52
C ASP A 61 20.28 9.07 1.81
N LYS A 62 19.85 8.37 2.87
CA LYS A 62 20.34 7.03 3.23
C LYS A 62 19.52 5.89 2.61
N GLY A 63 18.87 6.17 1.48
CA GLY A 63 18.10 5.18 0.71
C GLY A 63 16.58 5.37 0.76
N GLY A 64 16.06 6.19 1.66
CA GLY A 64 14.61 6.44 1.73
C GLY A 64 14.04 7.11 0.48
N ARG A 65 14.79 8.06 -0.10
CA ARG A 65 14.42 8.73 -1.36
C ARG A 65 14.32 7.76 -2.52
N ASP A 66 15.31 6.90 -2.69
CA ASP A 66 15.35 5.94 -3.79
C ASP A 66 14.23 4.90 -3.68
N MET A 67 13.92 4.48 -2.46
CA MET A 67 12.85 3.53 -2.19
C MET A 67 11.48 4.00 -2.69
N ILE A 68 11.17 5.29 -2.57
CA ILE A 68 9.87 5.84 -2.98
C ILE A 68 9.89 6.55 -4.32
N ALA A 69 11.07 6.64 -4.98
CA ALA A 69 11.27 7.46 -6.19
C ALA A 69 10.22 7.17 -7.29
N ARG A 70 9.88 5.90 -7.50
CA ARG A 70 8.88 5.49 -8.49
C ARG A 70 7.48 6.07 -8.28
N TRP A 71 7.15 6.43 -7.04
CA TRP A 71 5.86 6.99 -6.65
C TRP A 71 5.84 8.51 -6.60
N MET A 72 7.01 9.16 -6.65
CA MET A 72 7.17 10.60 -6.50
C MET A 72 6.96 11.36 -7.82
N THR A 73 5.94 10.98 -8.59
CA THR A 73 5.50 11.69 -9.80
C THR A 73 4.23 12.49 -9.50
N ASP A 74 4.05 13.62 -10.16
CA ASP A 74 2.86 14.47 -9.97
C ASP A 74 1.57 13.73 -10.30
N GLU A 75 1.61 12.80 -11.25
CA GLU A 75 0.48 11.96 -11.62
C GLU A 75 0.04 11.07 -10.45
N VAL A 76 0.98 10.29 -9.86
CA VAL A 76 0.71 9.43 -8.70
C VAL A 76 0.27 10.26 -7.51
N LEU A 77 0.98 11.35 -7.20
CA LEU A 77 0.64 12.19 -6.05
C LEU A 77 -0.74 12.84 -6.21
N THR A 78 -1.12 13.28 -7.42
CA THR A 78 -2.45 13.81 -7.69
C THR A 78 -3.53 12.73 -7.48
N ALA A 79 -3.31 11.51 -7.97
CA ALA A 79 -4.22 10.40 -7.76
C ALA A 79 -4.39 10.10 -6.26
N VAL A 80 -3.30 10.08 -5.50
CA VAL A 80 -3.33 9.89 -4.04
C VAL A 80 -4.11 11.01 -3.34
N GLN A 81 -4.00 12.28 -3.77
CA GLN A 81 -4.79 13.35 -3.15
C GLN A 81 -6.31 13.18 -3.37
N ARG A 82 -6.74 12.53 -4.45
CA ARG A 82 -8.16 12.20 -4.68
C ARG A 82 -8.73 11.20 -3.66
N LEU A 83 -7.89 10.48 -2.91
CA LEU A 83 -8.33 9.63 -1.81
C LEU A 83 -8.75 10.41 -0.56
N ARG A 84 -8.40 11.69 -0.41
CA ARG A 84 -8.74 12.48 0.79
C ARG A 84 -10.24 12.56 1.05
N PRO A 85 -11.09 12.93 0.08
CA PRO A 85 -12.54 12.90 0.31
C PRO A 85 -13.04 11.51 0.62
N VAL A 86 -12.54 10.46 -0.05
CA VAL A 86 -12.93 9.07 0.21
C VAL A 86 -12.62 8.67 1.66
N ALA A 87 -11.43 9.00 2.15
CA ALA A 87 -11.06 8.75 3.55
C ALA A 87 -11.96 9.52 4.53
N ALA A 88 -12.22 10.81 4.24
CA ALA A 88 -13.05 11.67 5.09
C ALA A 88 -14.49 11.15 5.17
N GLU A 89 -15.10 10.78 4.07
CA GLU A 89 -16.45 10.21 4.00
C GLU A 89 -16.56 8.87 4.77
N ALA A 90 -15.50 8.06 4.73
CA ALA A 90 -15.39 6.84 5.52
C ALA A 90 -15.05 7.07 7.00
N GLY A 91 -14.86 8.33 7.43
CA GLY A 91 -14.46 8.66 8.81
C GLY A 91 -13.05 8.22 9.18
N LEU A 92 -12.16 8.06 8.19
CA LEU A 92 -10.80 7.53 8.35
C LEU A 92 -9.75 8.59 8.01
N THR A 93 -8.56 8.43 8.59
CA THR A 93 -7.37 9.10 8.08
C THR A 93 -6.85 8.38 6.81
N MET A 94 -6.05 9.07 6.00
CA MET A 94 -5.43 8.46 4.82
C MET A 94 -4.63 7.19 5.13
N PRO A 95 -3.77 7.15 6.18
CA PRO A 95 -3.11 5.91 6.60
C PRO A 95 -4.09 4.79 6.97
N GLN A 96 -5.16 5.12 7.69
CA GLN A 96 -6.17 4.15 8.09
C GLN A 96 -6.92 3.59 6.89
N LEU A 97 -7.31 4.43 5.93
CA LEU A 97 -7.93 3.98 4.68
C LEU A 97 -7.01 3.01 3.94
N ALA A 98 -5.73 3.34 3.78
CA ALA A 98 -4.77 2.49 3.06
C ALA A 98 -4.57 1.13 3.73
N ILE A 99 -4.50 1.08 5.07
CA ILE A 99 -4.35 -0.16 5.82
C ILE A 99 -5.66 -0.96 5.81
N ALA A 100 -6.80 -0.30 6.05
CA ALA A 100 -8.11 -0.94 6.01
C ALA A 100 -8.39 -1.54 4.63
N TRP A 101 -8.07 -0.81 3.55
CA TRP A 101 -8.21 -1.29 2.17
C TRP A 101 -7.47 -2.62 1.95
N VAL A 102 -6.23 -2.72 2.40
CA VAL A 102 -5.45 -3.97 2.30
C VAL A 102 -6.11 -5.11 3.09
N LEU A 103 -6.62 -4.80 4.29
CA LEU A 103 -7.22 -5.79 5.19
C LEU A 103 -8.65 -6.22 4.79
N GLN A 104 -9.27 -5.60 3.77
CA GLN A 104 -10.58 -6.05 3.26
C GLN A 104 -10.47 -7.34 2.45
N HIS A 105 -9.31 -7.66 1.91
CA HIS A 105 -9.10 -8.81 1.05
C HIS A 105 -8.94 -10.09 1.89
N ASP A 106 -9.82 -11.06 1.70
CA ASP A 106 -9.86 -12.32 2.46
C ASP A 106 -8.56 -13.14 2.39
N TYR A 107 -7.78 -12.95 1.34
CA TYR A 107 -6.46 -13.59 1.20
C TYR A 107 -5.36 -12.91 2.03
N VAL A 108 -5.61 -11.75 2.64
CA VAL A 108 -4.66 -11.04 3.49
C VAL A 108 -4.87 -11.41 4.95
N SER A 109 -3.92 -12.13 5.52
CA SER A 109 -3.94 -12.53 6.92
C SER A 109 -3.44 -11.45 7.87
N ALA A 110 -2.49 -10.62 7.43
CA ALA A 110 -1.92 -9.53 8.22
C ALA A 110 -1.22 -8.50 7.32
N ALA A 111 -1.16 -7.25 7.80
CA ALA A 111 -0.42 -6.16 7.19
C ALA A 111 0.72 -5.70 8.12
N LEU A 112 1.96 -5.68 7.60
CA LEU A 112 3.13 -5.21 8.32
C LEU A 112 3.25 -3.69 8.15
N VAL A 113 3.16 -2.98 9.26
CA VAL A 113 3.16 -1.52 9.30
C VAL A 113 4.39 -1.02 10.04
N GLY A 114 5.19 -0.18 9.38
CA GLY A 114 6.27 0.55 10.03
C GLY A 114 5.79 1.88 10.63
N ALA A 115 6.34 2.24 11.78
CA ALA A 115 6.13 3.53 12.41
C ALA A 115 7.47 4.08 12.92
N SER A 116 7.71 5.38 12.70
CA SER A 116 8.89 6.07 13.23
C SER A 116 8.63 6.74 14.58
N ARG A 117 7.37 6.81 15.02
CA ARG A 117 6.92 7.37 16.29
C ARG A 117 5.76 6.54 16.85
N PRO A 118 5.66 6.39 18.19
CA PRO A 118 4.59 5.61 18.84
C PRO A 118 3.18 6.05 18.44
N GLU A 119 2.95 7.35 18.27
CA GLU A 119 1.64 7.92 17.92
C GLU A 119 1.15 7.40 16.56
N GLN A 120 2.06 7.21 15.61
CA GLN A 120 1.72 6.63 14.30
C GLN A 120 1.23 5.19 14.43
N LEU A 121 1.82 4.41 15.34
CA LEU A 121 1.37 3.04 15.59
C LEU A 121 -0.04 3.04 16.17
N VAL A 122 -0.29 3.90 17.17
CA VAL A 122 -1.62 4.04 17.79
C VAL A 122 -2.68 4.42 16.75
N GLU A 123 -2.35 5.32 15.82
CA GLU A 123 -3.27 5.69 14.75
C GLU A 123 -3.46 4.58 13.72
N ASN A 124 -2.38 3.93 13.30
CA ASN A 124 -2.43 2.89 12.28
C ASN A 124 -3.23 1.66 12.75
N VAL A 125 -3.09 1.29 14.02
CA VAL A 125 -3.78 0.12 14.60
C VAL A 125 -5.29 0.27 14.60
N LYS A 126 -5.83 1.50 14.58
CA LYS A 126 -7.27 1.77 14.48
C LYS A 126 -7.89 1.29 13.16
N ALA A 127 -7.09 1.04 12.14
CA ALA A 127 -7.56 0.43 10.89
C ALA A 127 -7.91 -1.06 11.04
N SER A 128 -7.44 -1.71 12.11
CA SER A 128 -7.75 -3.11 12.38
C SER A 128 -9.23 -3.28 12.72
N GLY A 129 -9.88 -4.21 12.01
CA GLY A 129 -11.32 -4.47 12.18
C GLY A 129 -12.25 -3.47 11.50
N VAL A 130 -11.73 -2.41 10.87
CA VAL A 130 -12.54 -1.54 10.02
C VAL A 130 -13.05 -2.36 8.83
N ARG A 131 -14.34 -2.21 8.51
CA ARG A 131 -14.95 -2.76 7.30
C ARG A 131 -15.28 -1.62 6.35
N LEU A 132 -14.71 -1.69 5.16
CA LEU A 132 -15.02 -0.75 4.07
C LEU A 132 -16.16 -1.36 3.24
N GLY A 133 -17.19 -0.55 2.95
CA GLY A 133 -18.23 -0.95 1.99
C GLY A 133 -17.70 -0.95 0.56
N ASP A 134 -18.41 -1.65 -0.33
CA ASP A 134 -18.05 -1.76 -1.74
C ASP A 134 -17.92 -0.38 -2.40
N GLU A 135 -18.76 0.59 -2.04
CA GLU A 135 -18.70 1.96 -2.54
C GLU A 135 -17.37 2.64 -2.23
N VAL A 136 -16.80 2.41 -1.04
CA VAL A 136 -15.49 2.95 -0.65
C VAL A 136 -14.37 2.26 -1.43
N MET A 137 -14.46 0.94 -1.61
CA MET A 137 -13.49 0.17 -2.38
C MET A 137 -13.46 0.62 -3.85
N GLU A 138 -14.63 0.80 -4.46
CA GLU A 138 -14.78 1.32 -5.83
C GLU A 138 -14.27 2.77 -5.93
N ALA A 139 -14.56 3.62 -4.95
CA ALA A 139 -14.07 5.00 -4.92
C ALA A 139 -12.53 5.06 -4.83
N VAL A 140 -11.89 4.16 -4.07
CA VAL A 140 -10.43 4.04 -4.04
C VAL A 140 -9.89 3.65 -5.42
N ASP A 141 -10.52 2.69 -6.08
CA ASP A 141 -10.14 2.25 -7.43
C ASP A 141 -10.29 3.36 -8.46
N ALA A 142 -11.39 4.08 -8.43
CA ALA A 142 -11.65 5.23 -9.31
C ALA A 142 -10.66 6.39 -9.07
N ALA A 143 -10.32 6.67 -7.80
CA ALA A 143 -9.38 7.73 -7.44
C ALA A 143 -7.96 7.44 -7.91
N LEU A 144 -7.50 6.20 -7.81
CA LEU A 144 -6.15 5.81 -8.20
C LEU A 144 -6.03 5.53 -9.71
N GLY A 145 -7.04 4.93 -10.33
CA GLY A 145 -7.07 4.70 -11.79
C GLY A 145 -5.81 4.01 -12.32
N ASP A 146 -5.24 4.60 -13.37
CA ASP A 146 -4.14 4.01 -14.15
C ASP A 146 -2.76 4.06 -13.46
N VAL A 147 -2.64 4.77 -12.32
CA VAL A 147 -1.35 4.82 -11.59
C VAL A 147 -1.08 3.55 -10.76
N VAL A 148 -2.04 2.64 -10.70
CA VAL A 148 -1.92 1.36 -9.99
C VAL A 148 -1.04 0.39 -10.77
N ALA A 149 0.03 -0.08 -10.13
CA ALA A 149 0.88 -1.13 -10.71
C ALA A 149 0.19 -2.50 -10.60
N ARG A 150 -0.11 -3.12 -11.77
CA ARG A 150 -0.80 -4.41 -11.86
C ARG A 150 -0.01 -5.48 -12.65
N ASP A 151 1.10 -5.11 -13.33
CA ASP A 151 1.86 -6.05 -14.16
C ASP A 151 2.43 -7.20 -13.31
N PRO A 152 1.96 -8.45 -13.50
CA PRO A 152 2.44 -9.61 -12.77
C PRO A 152 3.91 -9.95 -13.08
N GLY A 153 4.46 -9.44 -14.18
CA GLY A 153 5.87 -9.58 -14.52
C GLY A 153 6.81 -8.97 -13.48
N LEU A 154 6.33 -7.99 -12.70
CA LEU A 154 7.09 -7.37 -11.61
C LEU A 154 7.27 -8.29 -10.38
N THR A 155 6.60 -9.44 -10.33
CA THR A 155 6.78 -10.44 -9.25
C THR A 155 7.90 -11.45 -9.52
N ARG A 156 8.58 -11.36 -10.66
CA ARG A 156 9.62 -12.34 -11.02
C ARG A 156 10.77 -12.33 -10.03
N SER A 157 11.12 -13.52 -9.55
CA SER A 157 12.40 -13.72 -8.85
C SER A 157 13.57 -13.53 -9.81
N PRO A 158 14.74 -13.09 -9.34
CA PRO A 158 15.96 -13.12 -10.15
C PRO A 158 16.19 -14.53 -10.71
N GLU A 159 16.61 -14.63 -11.97
CA GLU A 159 16.86 -15.92 -12.67
C GLU A 159 17.95 -16.76 -12.01
N ALA A 160 18.85 -16.13 -11.27
CA ALA A 160 19.89 -16.81 -10.50
C ALA A 160 19.93 -16.26 -9.07
N ARG A 161 19.88 -17.14 -8.07
CA ARG A 161 20.35 -16.79 -6.73
C ARG A 161 21.88 -16.83 -6.76
N PRO A 162 22.57 -15.80 -6.26
CA PRO A 162 24.01 -15.92 -6.03
C PRO A 162 24.25 -17.14 -5.13
N ALA A 163 25.24 -17.94 -5.51
CA ALA A 163 25.66 -19.11 -4.75
C ALA A 163 26.21 -18.71 -3.38
#